data_18645fe70b2a957a0bb0d733509ed7f3
#
_entry.id   18645fe70b2a957a0bb0d733509ed7f3
#
_cell.length_a   1.000
_cell.length_b   1.000
_cell.length_c   1.000
_cell.angle_alpha   90.00
_cell.angle_beta   90.00
_cell.angle_gamma   90.00
#
_symmetry.space_group_name_H-M   'P 1'
#
loop_
_entity.id
_entity.type
_entity.pdbx_description
1 polymer ?
#
loop_
_entity_poly.entity_id
_entity_poly.type
_entity_poly.pdbx_seq_one_letter_code
_entity_poly.pdbx_strand_id
1 'polypeptide(L)'
;DEELEAIRSRVLHMGGLVESQVRTALAAFDKGDLDLAQQAIDADRRVNDLELELDQMVIHVIARRQPTAGDLRMIIGTAKSIMDIERIGDEATKIARAVKWLHEKGAGTRMQRVPDIQHSGEIAVSMLRRTLDAFARMDVAAAAAIIKDDRGVDDRFRATLDPAWLRAFHH
;
A
#
# COMPACT_ATOMS: atom_id res chain seq x y z
N ASP A 1 -10.57 12.59 21.95
CA ASP A 1 -11.39 13.32 20.99
C ASP A 1 -12.06 12.34 20.01
N GLU A 2 -13.39 12.19 20.10
CA GLU A 2 -14.17 11.14 19.39
C GLU A 2 -14.03 11.23 17.86
N GLU A 3 -13.98 12.45 17.28
CA GLU A 3 -13.89 12.60 15.83
C GLU A 3 -12.49 12.22 15.30
N LEU A 4 -11.44 12.59 16.00
CA LEU A 4 -10.08 12.18 15.63
C LEU A 4 -9.89 10.67 15.78
N GLU A 5 -10.49 10.07 16.80
CA GLU A 5 -10.50 8.62 16.99
C GLU A 5 -11.29 7.91 15.88
N ALA A 6 -12.42 8.48 15.45
CA ALA A 6 -13.19 7.96 14.32
C ALA A 6 -12.38 7.99 13.02
N ILE A 7 -11.66 9.09 12.74
CA ILE A 7 -10.76 9.18 11.58
C ILE A 7 -9.67 8.11 11.69
N ARG A 8 -9.00 7.97 12.84
CA ARG A 8 -7.96 6.97 13.05
C ARG A 8 -8.46 5.54 12.80
N SER A 9 -9.62 5.20 13.34
CA SER A 9 -10.26 3.91 13.14
C SER A 9 -10.55 3.63 11.66
N ARG A 10 -11.03 4.64 10.92
CA ARG A 10 -11.29 4.53 9.47
C ARG A 10 -10.00 4.37 8.66
N VAL A 11 -8.94 5.08 9.01
CA VAL A 11 -7.61 4.93 8.38
C VAL A 11 -7.10 3.50 8.57
N LEU A 12 -7.22 2.95 9.77
CA LEU A 12 -6.83 1.57 10.03
C LEU A 12 -7.66 0.55 9.25
N HIS A 13 -8.96 0.80 9.12
CA HIS A 13 -9.84 -0.03 8.29
C HIS A 13 -9.41 0.01 6.81
N MET A 14 -9.16 1.20 6.26
CA MET A 14 -8.64 1.38 4.90
C MET A 14 -7.31 0.65 4.72
N GLY A 15 -6.39 0.80 5.67
CA GLY A 15 -5.09 0.10 5.67
C GLY A 15 -5.23 -1.42 5.66
N GLY A 16 -6.18 -1.98 6.42
CA GLY A 16 -6.47 -3.41 6.41
C GLY A 16 -7.01 -3.91 5.08
N LEU A 17 -7.86 -3.13 4.40
CA LEU A 17 -8.34 -3.44 3.06
C LEU A 17 -7.22 -3.42 2.03
N VAL A 18 -6.34 -2.42 2.09
CA VAL A 18 -5.18 -2.32 1.19
C VAL A 18 -4.19 -3.45 1.44
N GLU A 19 -3.92 -3.82 2.69
CA GLU A 19 -3.09 -4.99 3.00
C GLU A 19 -3.67 -6.26 2.37
N SER A 20 -4.97 -6.49 2.49
CA SER A 20 -5.66 -7.63 1.86
C SER A 20 -5.58 -7.56 0.34
N GLN A 21 -5.75 -6.38 -0.26
CA GLN A 21 -5.65 -6.17 -1.71
C GLN A 21 -4.25 -6.50 -2.23
N VAL A 22 -3.18 -6.05 -1.55
CA VAL A 22 -1.79 -6.36 -1.91
C VAL A 22 -1.54 -7.87 -1.85
N ARG A 23 -1.98 -8.54 -0.76
CA ARG A 23 -1.83 -10.00 -0.63
C ARG A 23 -2.54 -10.75 -1.73
N THR A 24 -3.76 -10.33 -2.09
CA THR A 24 -4.53 -10.94 -3.17
C THR A 24 -3.86 -10.74 -4.52
N ALA A 25 -3.33 -9.56 -4.81
CA ALA A 25 -2.59 -9.26 -6.04
C ALA A 25 -1.30 -10.09 -6.16
N LEU A 26 -0.54 -10.22 -5.06
CA LEU A 26 0.66 -11.06 -5.02
C LEU A 26 0.34 -12.54 -5.19
N ALA A 27 -0.72 -13.04 -4.56
CA ALA A 27 -1.19 -14.42 -4.75
C ALA A 27 -1.66 -14.68 -6.17
N ALA A 28 -2.34 -13.70 -6.79
CA ALA A 28 -2.73 -13.77 -8.20
C ALA A 28 -1.51 -13.88 -9.12
N PHE A 29 -0.47 -13.09 -8.83
CA PHE A 29 0.77 -13.12 -9.59
C PHE A 29 1.52 -14.45 -9.45
N ASP A 30 1.63 -14.96 -8.24
CA ASP A 30 2.31 -16.22 -7.94
C ASP A 30 1.64 -17.42 -8.63
N LYS A 31 0.31 -17.46 -8.60
CA LYS A 31 -0.48 -18.57 -9.13
C LYS A 31 -0.88 -18.41 -10.60
N GLY A 32 -0.72 -17.22 -11.17
CA GLY A 32 -1.30 -16.87 -12.46
C GLY A 32 -2.83 -16.89 -12.45
N ASP A 33 -3.44 -16.58 -11.31
CA ASP A 33 -4.88 -16.72 -11.04
C ASP A 33 -5.63 -15.44 -11.43
N LEU A 34 -6.43 -15.53 -12.49
CA LEU A 34 -7.21 -14.40 -13.02
C LEU A 34 -8.36 -13.99 -12.11
N ASP A 35 -8.94 -14.92 -11.36
CA ASP A 35 -10.04 -14.60 -10.43
C ASP A 35 -9.51 -13.81 -9.24
N LEU A 36 -8.36 -14.19 -8.69
CA LEU A 36 -7.67 -13.41 -7.66
C LEU A 36 -7.25 -12.04 -8.19
N ALA A 37 -6.75 -11.96 -9.43
CA ALA A 37 -6.42 -10.69 -10.06
C ALA A 37 -7.66 -9.78 -10.16
N GLN A 38 -8.79 -10.33 -10.57
CA GLN A 38 -10.03 -9.56 -10.66
C GLN A 38 -10.52 -9.11 -9.26
N GLN A 39 -10.42 -9.96 -8.25
CA GLN A 39 -10.77 -9.60 -6.87
C GLN A 39 -9.92 -8.43 -6.36
N ALA A 40 -8.60 -8.42 -6.61
CA ALA A 40 -7.73 -7.32 -6.23
C ALA A 40 -8.09 -6.01 -6.95
N ILE A 41 -8.47 -6.08 -8.23
CA ILE A 41 -8.94 -4.90 -8.99
C ILE A 41 -10.26 -4.38 -8.43
N ASP A 42 -11.21 -5.27 -8.13
CA ASP A 42 -12.53 -4.88 -7.64
C ASP A 42 -12.49 -4.28 -6.22
N ALA A 43 -11.52 -4.72 -5.40
CA ALA A 43 -11.28 -4.18 -4.06
C ALA A 43 -10.89 -2.69 -4.08
N ASP A 44 -10.30 -2.21 -5.16
CA ASP A 44 -9.86 -0.83 -5.33
C ASP A 44 -11.00 0.19 -5.16
N ARG A 45 -12.17 -0.12 -5.66
CA ARG A 45 -13.34 0.74 -5.51
C ARG A 45 -13.65 1.05 -4.04
N ARG A 46 -13.55 0.04 -3.18
CA ARG A 46 -13.84 0.22 -1.76
C ARG A 46 -12.78 1.07 -1.06
N VAL A 47 -11.52 0.93 -1.46
CA VAL A 47 -10.41 1.77 -0.97
C VAL A 47 -10.63 3.23 -1.36
N ASN A 48 -10.99 3.50 -2.62
CA ASN A 48 -11.26 4.84 -3.12
C ASN A 48 -12.50 5.47 -2.44
N ASP A 49 -13.55 4.70 -2.20
CA ASP A 49 -14.74 5.17 -1.45
C ASP A 49 -14.34 5.61 -0.02
N LEU A 50 -13.47 4.85 0.65
CA LEU A 50 -12.98 5.19 1.99
C LEU A 50 -12.05 6.40 1.98
N GLU A 51 -11.22 6.56 0.96
CA GLU A 51 -10.40 7.76 0.80
C GLU A 51 -11.28 9.01 0.76
N LEU A 52 -12.30 9.02 -0.10
CA LEU A 52 -13.24 10.14 -0.21
C LEU A 52 -13.99 10.42 1.10
N GLU A 53 -14.44 9.36 1.79
CA GLU A 53 -15.09 9.49 3.11
C GLU A 53 -14.15 10.13 4.13
N LEU A 54 -12.91 9.66 4.20
CA LEU A 54 -11.89 10.17 5.10
C LEU A 54 -11.51 11.61 4.82
N ASP A 55 -11.37 12.00 3.56
CA ASP A 55 -11.11 13.38 3.15
C ASP A 55 -12.22 14.32 3.65
N GLN A 56 -13.48 13.91 3.50
CA GLN A 56 -14.62 14.68 4.00
C GLN A 56 -14.59 14.79 5.53
N MET A 57 -14.26 13.72 6.24
CA MET A 57 -14.13 13.73 7.70
C MET A 57 -13.02 14.70 8.16
N VAL A 58 -11.87 14.68 7.49
CA VAL A 58 -10.72 15.58 7.77
C VAL A 58 -11.12 17.02 7.55
N ILE A 59 -11.72 17.35 6.42
CA ILE A 59 -12.20 18.71 6.09
C ILE A 59 -13.22 19.19 7.13
N HIS A 60 -14.17 18.32 7.51
CA HIS A 60 -15.19 18.65 8.50
C HIS A 60 -14.59 19.01 9.87
N VAL A 61 -13.62 18.22 10.35
CA VAL A 61 -12.95 18.48 11.63
C VAL A 61 -12.18 19.80 11.60
N ILE A 62 -11.46 20.09 10.51
CA ILE A 62 -10.73 21.36 10.36
C ILE A 62 -11.71 22.54 10.36
N ALA A 63 -12.78 22.48 9.59
CA ALA A 63 -13.74 23.57 9.44
C ALA A 63 -14.53 23.85 10.74
N ARG A 64 -14.88 22.80 11.48
CA ARG A 64 -15.75 22.92 12.66
C ARG A 64 -15.00 23.28 13.93
N ARG A 65 -13.77 22.78 14.10
CA ARG A 65 -13.04 22.86 15.37
C ARG A 65 -11.96 23.92 15.42
N GLN A 66 -11.52 24.44 14.27
CA GLN A 66 -10.39 25.36 14.23
C GLN A 66 -9.22 24.85 15.09
N PRO A 67 -8.65 23.65 14.74
CA PRO A 67 -7.73 22.94 15.59
C PRO A 67 -6.47 23.76 15.91
N THR A 68 -5.89 23.55 17.09
CA THR A 68 -4.62 24.14 17.48
C THR A 68 -3.49 23.68 16.58
N ALA A 69 -2.35 24.36 16.60
CA ALA A 69 -1.21 24.03 15.74
C ALA A 69 -0.77 22.56 15.87
N GLY A 70 -0.85 21.95 17.06
CA GLY A 70 -0.51 20.56 17.31
C GLY A 70 -1.51 19.59 16.66
N ASP A 71 -2.80 19.84 16.88
CA ASP A 71 -3.88 19.02 16.33
C ASP A 71 -3.93 19.13 14.79
N LEU A 72 -3.75 20.35 14.27
CA LEU A 72 -3.69 20.58 12.83
C LEU A 72 -2.55 19.80 12.16
N ARG A 73 -1.38 19.76 12.79
CA ARG A 73 -0.24 18.98 12.28
C ARG A 73 -0.55 17.49 12.23
N MET A 74 -1.21 16.96 13.26
CA MET A 74 -1.64 15.57 13.32
C MET A 74 -2.67 15.26 12.22
N ILE A 75 -3.65 16.13 12.03
CA ILE A 75 -4.70 15.98 11.01
C ILE A 75 -4.09 16.00 9.60
N ILE A 76 -3.18 16.91 9.31
CA ILE A 76 -2.48 16.98 8.02
C ILE A 76 -1.60 15.74 7.80
N GLY A 77 -0.91 15.26 8.84
CA GLY A 77 -0.15 14.01 8.78
C GLY A 77 -1.03 12.81 8.44
N THR A 78 -2.20 12.73 9.08
CA THR A 78 -3.20 11.68 8.79
C THR A 78 -3.73 11.77 7.35
N ALA A 79 -4.04 12.97 6.86
CA ALA A 79 -4.48 13.16 5.48
C ALA A 79 -3.43 12.68 4.46
N LYS A 80 -2.15 12.96 4.70
CA LYS A 80 -1.06 12.43 3.87
C LYS A 80 -0.98 10.90 3.93
N SER A 81 -1.15 10.32 5.12
CA SER A 81 -1.16 8.86 5.27
C SER A 81 -2.31 8.18 4.51
N ILE A 82 -3.48 8.82 4.44
CA ILE A 82 -4.62 8.34 3.65
C ILE A 82 -4.23 8.25 2.17
N MET A 83 -3.63 9.31 1.62
CA MET A 83 -3.16 9.33 0.23
C MET A 83 -2.08 8.26 -0.03
N ASP A 84 -1.15 8.06 0.89
CA ASP A 84 -0.10 7.05 0.74
C ASP A 84 -0.66 5.62 0.79
N ILE A 85 -1.68 5.36 1.63
CA ILE A 85 -2.37 4.06 1.69
C ILE A 85 -3.13 3.80 0.39
N GLU A 86 -3.84 4.79 -0.15
CA GLU A 86 -4.52 4.68 -1.46
C GLU A 86 -3.52 4.34 -2.57
N ARG A 87 -2.37 5.02 -2.62
CA ARG A 87 -1.32 4.72 -3.61
C ARG A 87 -0.79 3.28 -3.52
N ILE A 88 -0.70 2.71 -2.33
CA ILE A 88 -0.34 1.29 -2.17
C ILE A 88 -1.42 0.40 -2.80
N GLY A 89 -2.69 0.72 -2.61
CA GLY A 89 -3.83 0.04 -3.26
C GLY A 89 -3.76 0.12 -4.79
N ASP A 90 -3.45 1.30 -5.32
CA ASP A 90 -3.22 1.51 -6.76
C ASP A 90 -2.10 0.61 -7.31
N GLU A 91 -0.98 0.47 -6.59
CA GLU A 91 0.10 -0.42 -7.01
C GLU A 91 -0.35 -1.89 -7.00
N ALA A 92 -1.14 -2.31 -6.00
CA ALA A 92 -1.73 -3.65 -5.98
C ALA A 92 -2.64 -3.90 -7.20
N THR A 93 -3.44 -2.91 -7.57
CA THR A 93 -4.28 -2.95 -8.78
C THR A 93 -3.45 -3.08 -10.06
N LYS A 94 -2.31 -2.37 -10.15
CA LYS A 94 -1.38 -2.48 -11.29
C LYS A 94 -0.77 -3.87 -11.39
N ILE A 95 -0.37 -4.48 -10.26
CA ILE A 95 0.13 -5.86 -10.21
C ILE A 95 -0.95 -6.83 -10.74
N ALA A 96 -2.18 -6.70 -10.26
CA ALA A 96 -3.30 -7.55 -10.70
C ALA A 96 -3.62 -7.38 -12.19
N ARG A 97 -3.58 -6.17 -12.73
CA ARG A 97 -3.75 -5.91 -14.17
C ARG A 97 -2.60 -6.52 -14.98
N ALA A 98 -1.37 -6.47 -14.47
CA ALA A 98 -0.23 -7.10 -15.12
C ALA A 98 -0.41 -8.62 -15.22
N VAL A 99 -0.97 -9.30 -14.22
CA VAL A 99 -1.31 -10.73 -14.28
C VAL A 99 -2.26 -11.02 -15.43
N LYS A 100 -3.32 -10.23 -15.60
CA LYS A 100 -4.27 -10.39 -16.70
C LYS A 100 -3.61 -10.20 -18.06
N TRP A 101 -2.83 -9.13 -18.21
CA TRP A 101 -2.11 -8.82 -19.44
C TRP A 101 -1.12 -9.93 -19.83
N LEU A 102 -0.37 -10.47 -18.87
CA LEU A 102 0.57 -11.57 -19.10
C LEU A 102 -0.15 -12.85 -19.55
N HIS A 103 -1.30 -13.12 -18.96
CA HIS A 103 -2.13 -14.25 -19.37
C HIS A 103 -2.60 -14.11 -20.82
N GLU A 104 -3.11 -12.94 -21.21
CA GLU A 104 -3.53 -12.63 -22.58
C GLU A 104 -2.40 -12.77 -23.62
N LYS A 105 -1.15 -12.49 -23.21
CA LYS A 105 0.04 -12.65 -24.06
C LYS A 105 0.62 -14.06 -24.07
N GLY A 106 0.00 -15.01 -23.38
CA GLY A 106 0.49 -16.39 -23.28
C GLY A 106 1.78 -16.54 -22.46
N ALA A 107 2.17 -15.50 -21.72
CA ALA A 107 3.39 -15.48 -20.90
C ALA A 107 3.16 -15.95 -19.45
N GLY A 108 1.92 -16.26 -19.09
CA GLY A 108 1.49 -16.55 -17.71
C GLY A 108 2.24 -17.67 -17.00
N THR A 109 2.74 -18.66 -17.75
CA THR A 109 3.51 -19.77 -17.17
C THR A 109 4.99 -19.49 -16.96
N ARG A 110 5.55 -18.47 -17.62
CA ARG A 110 6.98 -18.16 -17.54
C ARG A 110 7.35 -17.24 -16.35
N MET A 111 6.39 -16.47 -15.84
CA MET A 111 6.63 -15.50 -14.75
C MET A 111 6.26 -16.03 -13.36
N GLN A 112 5.64 -17.20 -13.25
CA GLN A 112 5.22 -17.82 -11.99
C GLN A 112 6.38 -18.20 -11.04
N ARG A 113 7.62 -17.90 -11.40
CA ARG A 113 8.80 -18.25 -10.60
C ARG A 113 9.84 -17.13 -10.59
N VAL A 114 9.44 -15.97 -10.12
CA VAL A 114 10.41 -14.92 -9.78
C VAL A 114 10.44 -14.83 -8.24
N PRO A 115 11.28 -15.63 -7.57
CA PRO A 115 11.35 -15.68 -6.10
C PRO A 115 11.56 -14.29 -5.48
N ASP A 116 12.26 -13.42 -6.18
CA ASP A 116 12.56 -12.07 -5.73
C ASP A 116 11.30 -11.18 -5.62
N ILE A 117 10.31 -11.37 -6.49
CA ILE A 117 9.05 -10.61 -6.45
C ILE A 117 8.21 -11.05 -5.25
N GLN A 118 8.10 -12.36 -4.99
CA GLN A 118 7.41 -12.86 -3.82
C GLN A 118 8.04 -12.36 -2.53
N HIS A 119 9.35 -12.51 -2.41
CA HIS A 119 10.08 -12.06 -1.23
C HIS A 119 9.95 -10.56 -0.99
N SER A 120 10.09 -9.76 -2.04
CA SER A 120 9.88 -8.29 -1.97
C SER A 120 8.44 -7.95 -1.58
N GLY A 121 7.47 -8.67 -2.11
CA GLY A 121 6.05 -8.52 -1.75
C GLY A 121 5.78 -8.84 -0.28
N GLU A 122 6.34 -9.92 0.25
CA GLU A 122 6.22 -10.29 1.67
C GLU A 122 6.82 -9.22 2.59
N ILE A 123 7.99 -8.68 2.22
CA ILE A 123 8.62 -7.58 2.95
C ILE A 123 7.70 -6.34 2.94
N ALA A 124 7.18 -5.95 1.78
CA ALA A 124 6.29 -4.78 1.64
C ALA A 124 5.02 -4.94 2.50
N VAL A 125 4.38 -6.12 2.47
CA VAL A 125 3.21 -6.41 3.30
C VAL A 125 3.54 -6.38 4.79
N SER A 126 4.68 -6.94 5.19
CA SER A 126 5.14 -6.88 6.58
C SER A 126 5.38 -5.44 7.04
N MET A 127 6.00 -4.61 6.20
CA MET A 127 6.23 -3.19 6.50
C MET A 127 4.91 -2.43 6.62
N LEU A 128 3.97 -2.64 5.72
CA LEU A 128 2.64 -2.02 5.78
C LEU A 128 1.93 -2.39 7.09
N ARG A 129 1.90 -3.67 7.45
CA ARG A 129 1.29 -4.14 8.71
C ARG A 129 1.92 -3.49 9.93
N ARG A 130 3.25 -3.44 10.00
CA ARG A 130 3.99 -2.81 11.09
C ARG A 130 3.72 -1.31 11.17
N THR A 131 3.58 -0.64 10.03
CA THR A 131 3.26 0.78 9.95
C THR A 131 1.85 1.05 10.46
N LEU A 132 0.86 0.27 10.05
CA LEU A 132 -0.51 0.37 10.54
C LEU A 132 -0.59 0.11 12.06
N ASP A 133 0.17 -0.86 12.56
CA ASP A 133 0.24 -1.18 13.98
C ASP A 133 0.90 -0.05 14.79
N ALA A 134 1.99 0.53 14.30
CA ALA A 134 2.62 1.70 14.89
C ALA A 134 1.68 2.92 14.90
N PHE A 135 0.94 3.13 13.83
CA PHE A 135 -0.08 4.19 13.73
C PHE A 135 -1.22 3.96 14.73
N ALA A 136 -1.72 2.73 14.84
CA ALA A 136 -2.78 2.39 15.78
C ALA A 136 -2.39 2.70 17.24
N ARG A 137 -1.14 2.45 17.60
CA ARG A 137 -0.60 2.68 18.95
C ARG A 137 0.02 4.05 19.14
N MET A 138 0.08 4.88 18.11
CA MET A 138 0.81 6.16 18.11
C MET A 138 2.28 6.00 18.54
N ASP A 139 2.89 4.87 18.15
CA ASP A 139 4.26 4.48 18.53
C ASP A 139 5.29 5.09 17.59
N VAL A 140 5.80 6.25 18.00
CA VAL A 140 6.81 7.00 17.23
C VAL A 140 8.12 6.23 17.11
N ALA A 141 8.51 5.47 18.14
CA ALA A 141 9.74 4.68 18.11
C ALA A 141 9.65 3.53 17.10
N ALA A 142 8.51 2.83 17.07
CA ALA A 142 8.24 1.80 16.07
C ALA A 142 8.24 2.39 14.65
N ALA A 143 7.60 3.55 14.45
CA ALA A 143 7.59 4.24 13.16
C ALA A 143 9.02 4.60 12.69
N ALA A 144 9.86 5.14 13.57
CA ALA A 144 11.25 5.46 13.26
C ALA A 144 12.08 4.21 12.90
N ALA A 145 11.83 3.07 13.56
CA ALA A 145 12.48 1.81 13.23
C ALA A 145 12.11 1.30 11.83
N ILE A 146 10.82 1.44 11.45
CA ILE A 146 10.34 1.05 10.11
C ILE A 146 11.00 1.89 9.02
N ILE A 147 11.11 3.21 9.21
CA ILE A 147 11.80 4.12 8.27
C ILE A 147 13.26 3.71 8.08
N LYS A 148 13.92 3.25 9.14
CA LYS A 148 15.31 2.76 9.05
C LYS A 148 15.40 1.46 8.26
N ASP A 149 14.46 0.54 8.48
CA ASP A 149 14.38 -0.73 7.75
C ASP A 149 14.12 -0.52 6.25
N ASP A 150 13.26 0.44 5.89
CA ASP A 150 12.92 0.80 4.53
C ASP A 150 14.14 1.17 3.69
N ARG A 151 15.05 1.97 4.24
CA ARG A 151 16.32 2.30 3.58
C ARG A 151 17.14 1.06 3.22
N GLY A 152 17.16 0.07 4.10
CA GLY A 152 17.85 -1.20 3.86
C GLY A 152 17.18 -2.06 2.77
N VAL A 153 15.86 -1.97 2.63
CA VAL A 153 15.09 -2.63 1.55
C VAL A 153 15.39 -1.97 0.21
N ASP A 154 15.36 -0.65 0.14
CA ASP A 154 15.69 0.12 -1.06
C ASP A 154 17.10 -0.18 -1.58
N ASP A 155 18.08 -0.24 -0.68
CA ASP A 155 19.48 -0.54 -1.03
C ASP A 155 19.61 -1.96 -1.60
N ARG A 156 18.92 -2.94 -1.01
CA ARG A 156 18.91 -4.32 -1.52
C ARG A 156 18.21 -4.42 -2.87
N PHE A 157 17.08 -3.74 -3.04
CA PHE A 157 16.35 -3.74 -4.31
C PHE A 157 17.19 -3.13 -5.43
N ARG A 158 17.87 -2.00 -5.18
CA ARG A 158 18.78 -1.39 -6.14
C ARG A 158 19.98 -2.27 -6.48
N ALA A 159 20.49 -3.03 -5.51
CA ALA A 159 21.59 -3.97 -5.73
C ALA A 159 21.15 -5.20 -6.55
N THR A 160 19.87 -5.59 -6.46
CA THR A 160 19.29 -6.74 -7.18
C THR A 160 18.91 -6.39 -8.62
N LEU A 161 18.62 -5.10 -8.90
CA LEU A 161 18.46 -4.60 -10.25
C LEU A 161 19.84 -4.58 -10.95
N ASP A 162 20.26 -5.75 -11.42
CA ASP A 162 21.50 -5.91 -12.16
C ASP A 162 21.57 -4.90 -13.31
N PRO A 163 22.68 -4.11 -13.46
CA PRO A 163 22.91 -3.25 -14.60
C PRO A 163 22.77 -3.95 -15.97
N ALA A 164 22.84 -5.28 -16.02
CA ALA A 164 22.59 -6.07 -17.21
C ALA A 164 21.11 -5.99 -17.67
N TRP A 165 20.16 -5.90 -16.76
CA TRP A 165 18.74 -5.71 -17.07
C TRP A 165 18.46 -4.34 -17.67
N LEU A 166 19.04 -3.29 -17.13
CA LEU A 166 18.89 -1.93 -17.65
C LEU A 166 19.50 -1.77 -19.04
N ARG A 167 20.53 -2.55 -19.39
CA ARG A 167 21.14 -2.56 -20.74
C ARG A 167 20.28 -3.27 -21.79
N ALA A 168 19.44 -4.23 -21.39
CA ALA A 168 18.56 -4.97 -22.31
C ALA A 168 17.36 -4.16 -22.80
N PHE A 169 17.01 -3.03 -22.15
CA PHE A 169 15.89 -2.16 -22.52
C PHE A 169 16.30 -0.88 -23.26
N HIS A 170 17.59 -0.70 -23.58
CA HIS A 170 18.09 0.46 -24.30
C HIS A 170 18.44 0.17 -25.77
N HIS A 171 17.86 -0.91 -26.35
CA HIS A 171 17.97 -1.19 -27.80
C HIS A 171 16.62 -1.27 -28.47
#